data_979f03c4b437603018a26c9280a822f1
#
_entry.id   979f03c4b437603018a26c9280a822f1
#
_cell.length_a   1.000
_cell.length_b   1.000
_cell.length_c   1.000
_cell.angle_alpha   90.00
_cell.angle_beta   90.00
_cell.angle_gamma   90.00
#
_symmetry.space_group_name_H-M   'P 1'
#
loop_
_entity.id
_entity.type
_entity.pdbx_description
1 polymer ?
#
loop_
_entity_poly.entity_id
_entity_poly.type
_entity_poly.pdbx_seq_one_letter_code
_entity_poly.pdbx_strand_id
1 'polypeptide(L)'
;MSVNETAQTQATGFSPVAASLKNASVRFGSFTAIENLSLDIEEGAFYTILGPSGCGKSTMLRLVSDLIPAASGDVRIFGKTTEEARIAREFAFVFQDSTLLPWRSALANVELPLEMGRKRGVKIPLSDKSPMELLELVGLKGRENALPHELSGGMRQRVAIARALVCKPKLLLMDEPFGALDEMTRDHLNLQLLQIWKETGVTILFVTHSIPEAVFLGQKVLMLQAHPGRLKEIVDIDLPHPRQIKLRDTAPFTRYTAHLRELLETC
;
A
#
# COMPACT_ATOMS: atom_id res chain seq x y z
N MET A 1 24.25 -42.13 -34.21
CA MET A 1 23.00 -42.01 -33.41
C MET A 1 23.37 -41.38 -32.10
N SER A 2 23.23 -40.08 -32.03
CA SER A 2 23.52 -39.33 -30.83
C SER A 2 22.23 -38.62 -30.39
N VAL A 3 21.71 -39.02 -29.24
CA VAL A 3 20.50 -38.49 -28.65
C VAL A 3 20.89 -37.25 -27.87
N ASN A 4 20.42 -36.06 -28.32
CA ASN A 4 20.51 -34.81 -27.58
C ASN A 4 19.45 -34.80 -26.53
N GLU A 5 19.79 -34.97 -25.27
CA GLU A 5 18.96 -34.65 -24.12
C GLU A 5 19.03 -33.14 -23.89
N THR A 6 18.00 -32.44 -24.29
CA THR A 6 17.75 -31.05 -23.93
C THR A 6 17.21 -31.01 -22.48
N ALA A 7 18.06 -30.74 -21.52
CA ALA A 7 17.69 -30.44 -20.16
C ALA A 7 16.87 -29.14 -20.13
N GLN A 8 15.57 -29.24 -19.95
CA GLN A 8 14.70 -28.12 -19.59
C GLN A 8 15.00 -27.72 -18.15
N THR A 9 15.77 -26.67 -17.98
CA THR A 9 15.94 -26.01 -16.69
C THR A 9 14.62 -25.33 -16.34
N GLN A 10 13.84 -25.94 -15.45
CA GLN A 10 12.73 -25.26 -14.79
C GLN A 10 13.30 -24.12 -13.94
N ALA A 11 13.19 -22.90 -14.43
CA ALA A 11 13.44 -21.71 -13.63
C ALA A 11 12.39 -21.66 -12.52
N THR A 12 12.78 -21.97 -11.30
CA THR A 12 12.00 -21.66 -10.10
C THR A 12 11.95 -20.15 -9.98
N GLY A 13 10.84 -19.56 -10.49
CA GLY A 13 10.63 -18.12 -10.50
C GLY A 13 10.38 -17.60 -9.09
N PHE A 14 11.44 -17.20 -8.40
CA PHE A 14 11.31 -16.33 -7.23
C PHE A 14 10.93 -14.94 -7.73
N SER A 15 9.70 -14.50 -7.48
CA SER A 15 9.34 -13.09 -7.65
C SER A 15 10.24 -12.24 -6.75
N PRO A 16 10.81 -11.12 -7.26
CA PRO A 16 11.61 -10.24 -6.41
C PRO A 16 10.77 -9.73 -5.23
N VAL A 17 11.42 -9.59 -4.05
CA VAL A 17 10.75 -9.24 -2.79
C VAL A 17 10.89 -7.75 -2.52
N ALA A 18 9.76 -7.05 -2.42
CA ALA A 18 9.69 -5.64 -2.07
C ALA A 18 9.87 -5.40 -0.56
N ALA A 19 9.23 -6.22 0.27
CA ALA A 19 9.37 -6.16 1.72
C ALA A 19 9.44 -7.57 2.30
N SER A 20 10.40 -7.81 3.21
CA SER A 20 10.55 -9.07 3.95
C SER A 20 10.55 -8.80 5.43
N LEU A 21 9.67 -9.48 6.15
CA LEU A 21 9.63 -9.49 7.61
C LEU A 21 9.98 -10.91 8.08
N LYS A 22 10.92 -11.04 9.02
CA LYS A 22 11.34 -12.33 9.56
C LYS A 22 11.25 -12.29 11.08
N ASN A 23 10.26 -13.00 11.64
CA ASN A 23 9.98 -13.06 13.08
C ASN A 23 9.91 -11.66 13.72
N ALA A 24 9.38 -10.69 12.98
CA ALA A 24 9.31 -9.30 13.42
C ALA A 24 8.27 -9.14 14.53
N SER A 25 8.65 -8.47 15.61
CA SER A 25 7.75 -8.17 16.72
C SER A 25 7.82 -6.70 17.09
N VAL A 26 6.69 -6.14 17.54
CA VAL A 26 6.57 -4.76 18.02
C VAL A 26 5.96 -4.75 19.41
N ARG A 27 6.61 -4.03 20.34
CA ARG A 27 6.18 -3.89 21.74
C ARG A 27 6.11 -2.43 22.15
N PHE A 28 5.10 -2.07 22.93
CA PHE A 28 4.94 -0.78 23.59
C PHE A 28 4.86 -1.01 25.10
N GLY A 29 5.98 -0.83 25.78
CA GLY A 29 6.11 -1.22 27.19
C GLY A 29 5.85 -2.73 27.39
N SER A 30 4.85 -3.07 28.18
CA SER A 30 4.42 -4.47 28.41
C SER A 30 3.47 -5.01 27.33
N PHE A 31 2.92 -4.16 26.47
CA PHE A 31 1.97 -4.54 25.42
C PHE A 31 2.68 -5.01 24.16
N THR A 32 2.40 -6.24 23.72
CA THR A 32 2.88 -6.77 22.44
C THR A 32 1.83 -6.51 21.37
N ALA A 33 2.14 -5.58 20.47
CA ALA A 33 1.22 -5.19 19.37
C ALA A 33 1.30 -6.16 18.18
N ILE A 34 2.50 -6.61 17.82
CA ILE A 34 2.77 -7.62 16.80
C ILE A 34 3.75 -8.63 17.35
N GLU A 35 3.54 -9.90 17.06
CA GLU A 35 4.40 -10.98 17.54
C GLU A 35 4.76 -11.95 16.42
N ASN A 36 6.07 -12.16 16.22
CA ASN A 36 6.66 -13.15 15.30
C ASN A 36 6.08 -13.11 13.89
N LEU A 37 5.84 -11.91 13.36
CA LEU A 37 5.32 -11.74 12.01
C LEU A 37 6.40 -12.10 10.99
N SER A 38 6.12 -13.10 10.15
CA SER A 38 6.98 -13.50 9.01
C SER A 38 6.18 -13.45 7.72
N LEU A 39 6.68 -12.69 6.73
CA LEU A 39 5.95 -12.37 5.52
C LEU A 39 6.91 -11.82 4.46
N ASP A 40 6.78 -12.29 3.22
CA ASP A 40 7.40 -11.69 2.05
C ASP A 40 6.33 -11.07 1.15
N ILE A 41 6.58 -9.82 0.76
CA ILE A 41 5.73 -9.05 -0.17
C ILE A 41 6.43 -9.04 -1.53
N GLU A 42 5.77 -9.55 -2.55
CA GLU A 42 6.29 -9.59 -3.91
C GLU A 42 6.33 -8.19 -4.54
N GLU A 43 7.37 -7.90 -5.30
CA GLU A 43 7.51 -6.62 -6.00
C GLU A 43 6.43 -6.47 -7.08
N GLY A 44 5.85 -5.26 -7.18
CA GLY A 44 4.79 -4.94 -8.14
C GLY A 44 3.41 -5.47 -7.78
N ALA A 45 3.27 -6.24 -6.69
CA ALA A 45 1.99 -6.79 -6.28
C ALA A 45 1.15 -5.82 -5.43
N PHE A 46 -0.16 -6.02 -5.44
CA PHE A 46 -1.11 -5.29 -4.61
C PHE A 46 -1.59 -6.18 -3.46
N TYR A 47 -1.14 -5.88 -2.25
CA TYR A 47 -1.58 -6.55 -1.02
C TYR A 47 -2.56 -5.68 -0.26
N THR A 48 -3.65 -6.28 0.22
CA THR A 48 -4.54 -5.65 1.20
C THR A 48 -4.38 -6.33 2.56
N ILE A 49 -4.56 -5.56 3.62
CA ILE A 49 -4.40 -6.01 5.01
C ILE A 49 -5.74 -5.87 5.71
N LEU A 50 -6.29 -6.99 6.15
CA LEU A 50 -7.52 -7.10 6.92
C LEU A 50 -7.24 -7.64 8.33
N GLY A 51 -8.17 -7.40 9.24
CA GLY A 51 -8.16 -7.92 10.59
C GLY A 51 -9.00 -7.03 11.51
N PRO A 52 -9.33 -7.51 12.73
CA PRO A 52 -10.12 -6.77 13.68
C PRO A 52 -9.45 -5.45 14.11
N SER A 53 -10.20 -4.57 14.75
CA SER A 53 -9.63 -3.34 15.32
C SER A 53 -8.59 -3.68 16.37
N GLY A 54 -7.45 -2.97 16.33
CA GLY A 54 -6.35 -3.19 17.29
C GLY A 54 -5.44 -4.41 16.99
N CYS A 55 -5.64 -5.15 15.88
CA CYS A 55 -4.78 -6.28 15.54
C CYS A 55 -3.38 -5.91 15.00
N GLY A 56 -3.04 -4.62 14.92
CA GLY A 56 -1.70 -4.18 14.52
C GLY A 56 -1.51 -3.81 13.06
N LYS A 57 -2.56 -3.64 12.24
CA LYS A 57 -2.46 -3.27 10.81
C LYS A 57 -1.62 -2.00 10.59
N SER A 58 -2.02 -0.89 11.21
CA SER A 58 -1.27 0.38 11.13
C SER A 58 0.11 0.27 11.78
N THR A 59 0.26 -0.56 12.83
CA THR A 59 1.54 -0.84 13.47
C THR A 59 2.49 -1.56 12.50
N MET A 60 1.98 -2.53 11.72
CA MET A 60 2.76 -3.21 10.69
C MET A 60 3.25 -2.21 9.61
N LEU A 61 2.37 -1.33 9.11
CA LEU A 61 2.81 -0.31 8.14
C LEU A 61 3.85 0.64 8.72
N ARG A 62 3.69 1.06 10.00
CA ARG A 62 4.66 1.93 10.69
C ARG A 62 5.99 1.22 10.91
N LEU A 63 5.99 -0.07 11.19
CA LEU A 63 7.21 -0.89 11.29
C LEU A 63 7.95 -0.94 9.95
N VAL A 64 7.23 -1.25 8.86
CA VAL A 64 7.80 -1.30 7.50
C VAL A 64 8.33 0.07 7.06
N SER A 65 7.69 1.16 7.49
CA SER A 65 8.10 2.53 7.14
C SER A 65 9.14 3.17 8.05
N ASP A 66 9.78 2.40 8.94
CA ASP A 66 10.78 2.93 9.89
C ASP A 66 10.25 4.05 10.80
N LEU A 67 8.92 4.10 11.01
CA LEU A 67 8.30 5.04 11.97
C LEU A 67 8.32 4.50 13.40
N ILE A 68 8.43 3.19 13.55
CA ILE A 68 8.63 2.51 14.84
C ILE A 68 9.68 1.41 14.66
N PRO A 69 10.55 1.16 15.66
CA PRO A 69 11.53 0.09 15.59
C PRO A 69 10.88 -1.28 15.83
N ALA A 70 11.49 -2.34 15.26
CA ALA A 70 11.22 -3.70 15.68
C ALA A 70 11.76 -3.95 17.09
N ALA A 71 10.99 -4.63 17.94
CA ALA A 71 11.47 -5.13 19.24
C ALA A 71 12.34 -6.38 19.08
N SER A 72 12.05 -7.19 18.04
CA SER A 72 12.85 -8.36 17.63
C SER A 72 12.55 -8.71 16.16
N GLY A 73 13.40 -9.57 15.59
CA GLY A 73 13.29 -9.96 14.18
C GLY A 73 13.99 -8.99 13.23
N ASP A 74 13.83 -9.22 11.92
CA ASP A 74 14.43 -8.41 10.86
C ASP A 74 13.36 -7.95 9.87
N VAL A 75 13.50 -6.70 9.39
CA VAL A 75 12.64 -6.12 8.37
C VAL A 75 13.49 -5.52 7.26
N ARG A 76 13.27 -5.96 6.04
CA ARG A 76 14.00 -5.49 4.86
C ARG A 76 13.04 -4.95 3.81
N ILE A 77 13.45 -3.87 3.16
CA ILE A 77 12.73 -3.24 2.05
C ILE A 77 13.67 -3.21 0.85
N PHE A 78 13.34 -3.96 -0.21
CA PHE A 78 14.24 -4.18 -1.36
C PHE A 78 15.65 -4.61 -0.93
N GLY A 79 15.73 -5.51 0.07
CA GLY A 79 16.99 -6.01 0.63
C GLY A 79 17.73 -5.06 1.58
N LYS A 80 17.31 -3.79 1.71
CA LYS A 80 17.89 -2.76 2.59
C LYS A 80 17.24 -2.79 3.97
N THR A 81 17.89 -2.21 4.97
CA THR A 81 17.22 -1.88 6.25
C THR A 81 16.10 -0.88 6.02
N THR A 82 15.13 -0.82 6.94
CA THR A 82 14.02 0.15 6.86
C THR A 82 14.54 1.60 6.84
N GLU A 83 15.59 1.89 7.60
CA GLU A 83 16.24 3.20 7.63
C GLU A 83 16.91 3.55 6.29
N GLU A 84 17.70 2.63 5.71
CA GLU A 84 18.32 2.83 4.39
C GLU A 84 17.26 3.04 3.29
N ALA A 85 16.19 2.26 3.31
CA ALA A 85 15.08 2.39 2.37
C ALA A 85 14.35 3.73 2.52
N ARG A 86 14.16 4.22 3.77
CA ARG A 86 13.58 5.53 4.07
C ARG A 86 14.46 6.67 3.57
N ILE A 87 15.77 6.60 3.80
CA ILE A 87 16.74 7.58 3.31
C ILE A 87 16.76 7.58 1.77
N ALA A 88 16.75 6.41 1.15
CA ALA A 88 16.71 6.24 -0.31
C ALA A 88 15.35 6.56 -0.94
N ARG A 89 14.29 6.83 -0.12
CA ARG A 89 12.92 7.09 -0.56
C ARG A 89 12.33 5.96 -1.42
N GLU A 90 12.65 4.73 -1.08
CA GLU A 90 12.16 3.54 -1.76
C GLU A 90 10.66 3.33 -1.54
N PHE A 91 10.11 3.89 -0.47
CA PHE A 91 8.69 3.84 -0.16
C PHE A 91 8.10 5.23 0.13
N ALA A 92 6.78 5.32 0.00
CA ALA A 92 6.00 6.48 0.44
C ALA A 92 4.82 6.01 1.30
N PHE A 93 4.36 6.88 2.21
CA PHE A 93 3.26 6.61 3.13
C PHE A 93 2.08 7.55 2.84
N VAL A 94 0.87 6.97 2.75
CA VAL A 94 -0.41 7.68 2.67
C VAL A 94 -1.18 7.37 3.94
N PHE A 95 -1.38 8.39 4.76
CA PHE A 95 -2.11 8.26 6.03
C PHE A 95 -3.62 8.32 5.81
N GLN A 96 -4.38 7.88 6.80
CA GLN A 96 -5.83 7.98 6.85
C GLN A 96 -6.29 9.44 6.70
N ASP A 97 -5.68 10.36 7.46
CA ASP A 97 -5.78 11.80 7.21
C ASP A 97 -4.81 12.22 6.10
N SER A 98 -5.26 13.02 5.17
CA SER A 98 -4.46 13.47 4.02
C SER A 98 -3.20 14.26 4.41
N THR A 99 -3.14 14.81 5.63
CA THR A 99 -2.01 15.57 6.19
C THR A 99 -1.47 16.64 5.24
N LEU A 100 -2.35 17.31 4.52
CA LEU A 100 -1.98 18.43 3.65
C LEU A 100 -1.66 19.66 4.49
N LEU A 101 -0.67 20.46 4.05
CA LEU A 101 -0.39 21.74 4.63
C LEU A 101 -1.49 22.74 4.24
N PRO A 102 -2.29 23.26 5.20
CA PRO A 102 -3.52 23.99 4.89
C PRO A 102 -3.29 25.34 4.20
N TRP A 103 -2.07 25.88 4.27
CA TRP A 103 -1.66 27.15 3.62
C TRP A 103 -1.01 26.96 2.26
N ARG A 104 -0.93 25.71 1.75
CA ARG A 104 -0.38 25.40 0.44
C ARG A 104 -1.46 24.90 -0.50
N SER A 105 -1.36 25.29 -1.77
CA SER A 105 -2.23 24.75 -2.81
C SER A 105 -2.03 23.24 -3.01
N ALA A 106 -2.93 22.58 -3.75
CA ALA A 106 -2.81 21.18 -4.10
C ALA A 106 -1.44 20.89 -4.76
N LEU A 107 -1.07 21.66 -5.77
CA LEU A 107 0.22 21.53 -6.45
C LEU A 107 1.40 21.70 -5.50
N ALA A 108 1.40 22.75 -4.69
CA ALA A 108 2.48 23.01 -3.72
C ALA A 108 2.57 21.92 -2.63
N ASN A 109 1.47 21.25 -2.28
CA ASN A 109 1.48 20.06 -1.42
C ASN A 109 2.14 18.87 -2.12
N VAL A 110 1.86 18.63 -3.42
CA VAL A 110 2.51 17.55 -4.18
C VAL A 110 4.01 17.81 -4.34
N GLU A 111 4.44 19.05 -4.53
CA GLU A 111 5.85 19.44 -4.69
C GLU A 111 6.66 19.42 -3.38
N LEU A 112 5.99 19.36 -2.22
CA LEU A 112 6.64 19.44 -0.90
C LEU A 112 7.82 18.47 -0.71
N PRO A 113 7.72 17.17 -1.07
CA PRO A 113 8.85 16.23 -0.95
C PRO A 113 10.06 16.65 -1.77
N LEU A 114 9.85 17.24 -2.95
CA LEU A 114 10.92 17.70 -3.84
C LEU A 114 11.63 18.92 -3.25
N GLU A 115 10.88 19.87 -2.69
CA GLU A 115 11.43 21.04 -2.00
C GLU A 115 12.29 20.62 -0.80
N MET A 116 11.78 19.69 0.01
CA MET A 116 12.49 19.18 1.19
C MET A 116 13.80 18.51 0.82
N GLY A 117 13.82 17.74 -0.27
CA GLY A 117 15.03 17.11 -0.75
C GLY A 117 16.07 18.13 -1.25
N ARG A 118 15.64 19.11 -2.03
CA ARG A 118 16.52 20.21 -2.50
C ARG A 118 17.16 20.96 -1.33
N LYS A 119 16.35 21.31 -0.32
CA LYS A 119 16.85 22.02 0.88
C LYS A 119 17.87 21.21 1.69
N ARG A 120 17.79 19.88 1.66
CA ARG A 120 18.71 18.98 2.35
C ARG A 120 19.89 18.53 1.49
N GLY A 121 19.97 18.96 0.22
CA GLY A 121 21.01 18.52 -0.72
C GLY A 121 20.93 17.01 -1.07
N VAL A 122 19.76 16.38 -0.86
CA VAL A 122 19.54 14.94 -1.12
C VAL A 122 19.02 14.78 -2.53
N LYS A 123 19.67 13.90 -3.30
CA LYS A 123 19.17 13.49 -4.63
C LYS A 123 17.91 12.63 -4.44
N ILE A 124 16.79 13.12 -4.95
CA ILE A 124 15.49 12.43 -4.87
C ILE A 124 15.24 11.74 -6.20
N PRO A 125 14.80 10.46 -6.20
CA PRO A 125 14.21 9.85 -7.39
C PRO A 125 13.01 10.70 -7.82
N LEU A 126 12.90 11.00 -9.11
CA LEU A 126 11.79 11.78 -9.64
C LEU A 126 10.84 10.85 -10.38
N SER A 127 9.55 11.09 -10.21
CA SER A 127 8.53 10.51 -11.08
C SER A 127 8.79 10.89 -12.54
N ASP A 128 8.46 10.01 -13.47
CA ASP A 128 8.49 10.32 -14.90
C ASP A 128 7.40 11.33 -15.28
N LYS A 129 6.41 11.52 -14.40
CA LYS A 129 5.34 12.51 -14.50
C LYS A 129 5.66 13.73 -13.62
N SER A 130 5.43 14.92 -14.15
CA SER A 130 5.50 16.18 -13.38
C SER A 130 4.45 16.21 -12.26
N PRO A 131 4.60 17.06 -11.23
CA PRO A 131 3.57 17.26 -10.20
C PRO A 131 2.19 17.59 -10.76
N MET A 132 2.10 18.35 -11.88
CA MET A 132 0.85 18.65 -12.56
C MET A 132 0.23 17.40 -13.20
N GLU A 133 1.03 16.60 -13.91
CA GLU A 133 0.57 15.34 -14.51
C GLU A 133 0.15 14.31 -13.46
N LEU A 134 0.79 14.31 -12.27
CA LEU A 134 0.35 13.49 -11.15
C LEU A 134 -1.00 13.94 -10.59
N LEU A 135 -1.27 15.25 -10.52
CA LEU A 135 -2.60 15.76 -10.17
C LEU A 135 -3.66 15.39 -11.22
N GLU A 136 -3.31 15.43 -12.50
CA GLU A 136 -4.21 14.98 -13.57
C GLU A 136 -4.46 13.46 -13.48
N LEU A 137 -3.44 12.65 -13.21
CA LEU A 137 -3.53 11.21 -13.01
C LEU A 137 -4.52 10.83 -11.89
N VAL A 138 -4.52 11.59 -10.80
CA VAL A 138 -5.48 11.40 -9.71
C VAL A 138 -6.82 12.13 -9.93
N GLY A 139 -7.08 12.63 -11.14
CA GLY A 139 -8.34 13.26 -11.52
C GLY A 139 -8.58 14.64 -10.89
N LEU A 140 -7.53 15.42 -10.65
CA LEU A 140 -7.58 16.76 -10.07
C LEU A 140 -7.16 17.88 -11.06
N LYS A 141 -7.26 17.62 -12.36
CA LYS A 141 -7.04 18.66 -13.38
C LYS A 141 -7.94 19.87 -13.13
N GLY A 142 -7.34 21.08 -13.15
CA GLY A 142 -8.03 22.35 -12.88
C GLY A 142 -8.22 22.66 -11.39
N ARG A 143 -7.61 21.88 -10.49
CA ARG A 143 -7.64 22.09 -9.03
C ARG A 143 -6.25 22.34 -8.43
N GLU A 144 -5.26 22.62 -9.25
CA GLU A 144 -3.84 22.74 -8.88
C GLU A 144 -3.61 23.85 -7.85
N ASN A 145 -4.36 24.95 -7.97
CA ASN A 145 -4.26 26.12 -7.12
C ASN A 145 -5.20 26.08 -5.89
N ALA A 146 -6.10 25.10 -5.80
CA ALA A 146 -7.05 25.00 -4.70
C ALA A 146 -6.33 24.72 -3.37
N LEU A 147 -6.77 25.39 -2.31
CA LEU A 147 -6.32 25.15 -0.94
C LEU A 147 -7.06 23.94 -0.34
N PRO A 148 -6.50 23.26 0.67
CA PRO A 148 -7.12 22.06 1.25
C PRO A 148 -8.56 22.26 1.75
N HIS A 149 -8.91 23.43 2.24
CA HIS A 149 -10.28 23.73 2.69
C HIS A 149 -11.29 23.89 1.53
N GLU A 150 -10.82 24.11 0.31
CA GLU A 150 -11.64 24.20 -0.90
C GLU A 150 -11.84 22.83 -1.57
N LEU A 151 -11.20 21.78 -1.03
CA LEU A 151 -11.24 20.42 -1.55
C LEU A 151 -12.12 19.52 -0.69
N SER A 152 -12.87 18.62 -1.33
CA SER A 152 -13.58 17.56 -0.61
C SER A 152 -12.60 16.57 0.06
N GLY A 153 -13.08 15.75 1.00
CA GLY A 153 -12.25 14.73 1.67
C GLY A 153 -11.53 13.81 0.66
N GLY A 154 -12.27 13.30 -0.32
CA GLY A 154 -11.71 12.47 -1.39
C GLY A 154 -10.71 13.22 -2.27
N MET A 155 -10.93 14.50 -2.58
CA MET A 155 -9.98 15.32 -3.33
C MET A 155 -8.69 15.54 -2.53
N ARG A 156 -8.78 15.80 -1.23
CA ARG A 156 -7.58 15.92 -0.36
C ARG A 156 -6.78 14.61 -0.35
N GLN A 157 -7.46 13.48 -0.28
CA GLN A 157 -6.79 12.18 -0.31
C GLN A 157 -6.09 11.91 -1.65
N ARG A 158 -6.67 12.31 -2.78
CA ARG A 158 -6.02 12.24 -4.09
C ARG A 158 -4.76 13.12 -4.17
N VAL A 159 -4.77 14.33 -3.58
CA VAL A 159 -3.55 15.15 -3.47
C VAL A 159 -2.48 14.44 -2.64
N ALA A 160 -2.85 13.77 -1.53
CA ALA A 160 -1.90 13.00 -0.72
C ALA A 160 -1.29 11.82 -1.50
N ILE A 161 -2.08 11.13 -2.34
CA ILE A 161 -1.59 10.07 -3.22
C ILE A 161 -0.62 10.64 -4.27
N ALA A 162 -0.98 11.74 -4.95
CA ALA A 162 -0.10 12.40 -5.91
C ALA A 162 1.23 12.84 -5.25
N ARG A 163 1.15 13.41 -4.04
CA ARG A 163 2.33 13.75 -3.22
C ARG A 163 3.22 12.55 -2.90
N ALA A 164 2.61 11.40 -2.62
CA ALA A 164 3.36 10.17 -2.38
C ALA A 164 4.09 9.67 -3.63
N LEU A 165 3.48 9.79 -4.81
CA LEU A 165 4.02 9.31 -6.08
C LEU A 165 5.13 10.19 -6.67
N VAL A 166 5.24 11.46 -6.25
CA VAL A 166 6.17 12.44 -6.87
C VAL A 166 7.65 12.04 -6.75
N CYS A 167 7.99 11.26 -5.71
CA CYS A 167 9.34 10.72 -5.49
C CYS A 167 9.59 9.36 -6.14
N LYS A 168 8.70 8.88 -7.03
CA LYS A 168 8.80 7.58 -7.69
C LYS A 168 9.09 6.42 -6.71
N PRO A 169 8.27 6.26 -5.66
CA PRO A 169 8.48 5.17 -4.70
C PRO A 169 8.26 3.82 -5.39
N LYS A 170 8.98 2.79 -4.93
CA LYS A 170 8.76 1.41 -5.36
C LYS A 170 7.71 0.68 -4.53
N LEU A 171 7.46 1.17 -3.30
CA LEU A 171 6.46 0.64 -2.36
C LEU A 171 5.58 1.78 -1.84
N LEU A 172 4.26 1.61 -1.93
CA LEU A 172 3.27 2.54 -1.40
C LEU A 172 2.56 1.90 -0.20
N LEU A 173 2.69 2.53 0.95
CA LEU A 173 2.06 2.12 2.21
C LEU A 173 0.84 3.00 2.45
N MET A 174 -0.35 2.41 2.56
CA MET A 174 -1.62 3.13 2.66
C MET A 174 -2.40 2.65 3.88
N ASP A 175 -2.60 3.55 4.85
CA ASP A 175 -3.28 3.25 6.12
C ASP A 175 -4.71 3.79 6.07
N GLU A 176 -5.69 2.94 5.76
CA GLU A 176 -7.12 3.25 5.62
C GLU A 176 -7.44 4.54 4.83
N PRO A 177 -6.82 4.77 3.66
CA PRO A 177 -6.85 6.08 2.99
C PRO A 177 -8.26 6.52 2.57
N PHE A 178 -9.20 5.59 2.46
CA PHE A 178 -10.56 5.86 2.00
C PHE A 178 -11.63 5.62 3.08
N GLY A 179 -11.21 5.36 4.32
CA GLY A 179 -12.11 4.97 5.41
C GLY A 179 -13.20 5.99 5.76
N ALA A 180 -12.90 7.29 5.61
CA ALA A 180 -13.81 8.39 5.95
C ALA A 180 -14.70 8.85 4.77
N LEU A 181 -14.68 8.13 3.62
CA LEU A 181 -15.39 8.54 2.41
C LEU A 181 -16.70 7.76 2.23
N ASP A 182 -17.66 8.39 1.57
CA ASP A 182 -18.89 7.72 1.12
C ASP A 182 -18.59 6.63 0.08
N GLU A 183 -19.53 5.70 -0.10
CA GLU A 183 -19.35 4.50 -0.93
C GLU A 183 -19.05 4.84 -2.39
N MET A 184 -19.79 5.79 -2.98
CA MET A 184 -19.63 6.17 -4.40
C MET A 184 -18.25 6.79 -4.66
N THR A 185 -17.82 7.68 -3.77
CA THR A 185 -16.49 8.30 -3.85
C THR A 185 -15.39 7.25 -3.66
N ARG A 186 -15.55 6.33 -2.72
CA ARG A 186 -14.61 5.24 -2.46
C ARG A 186 -14.46 4.33 -3.67
N ASP A 187 -15.55 3.94 -4.31
CA ASP A 187 -15.55 3.09 -5.50
C ASP A 187 -14.78 3.74 -6.65
N HIS A 188 -15.01 5.03 -6.87
CA HIS A 188 -14.28 5.78 -7.88
C HIS A 188 -12.77 5.84 -7.57
N LEU A 189 -12.40 6.04 -6.30
CA LEU A 189 -10.99 6.06 -5.88
C LEU A 189 -10.33 4.70 -5.97
N ASN A 190 -11.05 3.62 -5.68
CA ASN A 190 -10.56 2.26 -5.84
C ASN A 190 -10.21 1.96 -7.31
N LEU A 191 -11.06 2.36 -8.25
CA LEU A 191 -10.77 2.22 -9.69
C LEU A 191 -9.56 3.06 -10.11
N GLN A 192 -9.46 4.31 -9.64
CA GLN A 192 -8.30 5.16 -9.91
C GLN A 192 -7.01 4.58 -9.33
N LEU A 193 -7.05 4.03 -8.11
CA LEU A 193 -5.88 3.41 -7.48
C LEU A 193 -5.41 2.18 -8.26
N LEU A 194 -6.32 1.34 -8.75
CA LEU A 194 -5.98 0.22 -9.64
C LEU A 194 -5.36 0.67 -10.95
N GLN A 195 -5.83 1.80 -11.51
CA GLN A 195 -5.22 2.39 -12.71
C GLN A 195 -3.80 2.90 -12.43
N ILE A 196 -3.60 3.63 -11.32
CA ILE A 196 -2.29 4.11 -10.87
C ILE A 196 -1.34 2.92 -10.68
N TRP A 197 -1.78 1.88 -9.98
CA TRP A 197 -0.99 0.66 -9.77
C TRP A 197 -0.57 0.01 -11.08
N LYS A 198 -1.51 -0.13 -12.04
CA LYS A 198 -1.23 -0.69 -13.36
C LYS A 198 -0.24 0.15 -14.17
N GLU A 199 -0.35 1.49 -14.10
CA GLU A 199 0.51 2.40 -14.85
C GLU A 199 1.92 2.52 -14.27
N THR A 200 2.05 2.44 -12.95
CA THR A 200 3.31 2.68 -12.26
C THR A 200 4.08 1.42 -11.91
N GLY A 201 3.40 0.28 -11.80
CA GLY A 201 4.00 -0.98 -11.32
C GLY A 201 4.45 -0.93 -9.86
N VAL A 202 4.02 0.09 -9.09
CA VAL A 202 4.40 0.25 -7.68
C VAL A 202 3.82 -0.90 -6.84
N THR A 203 4.60 -1.43 -5.91
CA THR A 203 4.09 -2.38 -4.91
C THR A 203 3.17 -1.64 -3.94
N ILE A 204 2.02 -2.20 -3.59
CA ILE A 204 1.07 -1.55 -2.67
C ILE A 204 0.78 -2.44 -1.46
N LEU A 205 0.90 -1.88 -0.25
CA LEU A 205 0.35 -2.40 0.98
C LEU A 205 -0.78 -1.48 1.44
N PHE A 206 -2.00 -1.98 1.41
CA PHE A 206 -3.22 -1.22 1.65
C PHE A 206 -3.98 -1.76 2.85
N VAL A 207 -4.06 -1.00 3.93
CA VAL A 207 -4.89 -1.33 5.09
C VAL A 207 -6.31 -0.88 4.85
N THR A 208 -7.25 -1.76 5.11
CA THR A 208 -8.69 -1.46 5.12
C THR A 208 -9.42 -2.28 6.18
N HIS A 209 -10.60 -1.81 6.58
CA HIS A 209 -11.57 -2.57 7.38
C HIS A 209 -12.72 -3.12 6.52
N SER A 210 -12.74 -2.82 5.22
CA SER A 210 -13.78 -3.23 4.28
C SER A 210 -13.38 -4.50 3.54
N ILE A 211 -14.06 -5.62 3.82
CA ILE A 211 -13.84 -6.89 3.10
C ILE A 211 -14.06 -6.72 1.59
N PRO A 212 -15.16 -6.08 1.10
CA PRO A 212 -15.34 -5.87 -0.33
C PRO A 212 -14.21 -5.05 -0.96
N GLU A 213 -13.68 -4.04 -0.27
CA GLU A 213 -12.56 -3.24 -0.76
C GLU A 213 -11.28 -4.07 -0.86
N ALA A 214 -10.99 -4.89 0.16
CA ALA A 214 -9.83 -5.76 0.17
C ALA A 214 -9.85 -6.76 -1.00
N VAL A 215 -10.97 -7.42 -1.25
CA VAL A 215 -11.15 -8.33 -2.39
C VAL A 215 -11.08 -7.58 -3.72
N PHE A 216 -11.64 -6.37 -3.79
CA PHE A 216 -11.68 -5.59 -5.01
C PHE A 216 -10.31 -5.04 -5.42
N LEU A 217 -9.45 -4.69 -4.48
CA LEU A 217 -8.14 -4.10 -4.74
C LEU A 217 -7.02 -5.15 -4.78
N GLY A 218 -6.96 -6.03 -3.78
CA GLY A 218 -5.83 -6.91 -3.55
C GLY A 218 -5.71 -8.05 -4.57
N GLN A 219 -4.49 -8.39 -4.93
CA GLN A 219 -4.16 -9.70 -5.49
C GLN A 219 -4.01 -10.72 -4.37
N LYS A 220 -3.58 -10.27 -3.20
CA LYS A 220 -3.48 -11.07 -1.98
C LYS A 220 -4.04 -10.29 -0.81
N VAL A 221 -4.75 -10.97 0.08
CA VAL A 221 -5.27 -10.42 1.33
C VAL A 221 -4.51 -11.02 2.50
N LEU A 222 -3.84 -10.18 3.27
CA LEU A 222 -3.20 -10.57 4.52
C LEU A 222 -4.21 -10.46 5.65
N MET A 223 -4.63 -11.58 6.21
CA MET A 223 -5.51 -11.62 7.37
C MET A 223 -4.67 -11.62 8.65
N LEU A 224 -4.81 -10.56 9.46
CA LEU A 224 -4.18 -10.47 10.78
C LEU A 224 -5.18 -10.82 11.87
N GLN A 225 -4.76 -11.62 12.83
CA GLN A 225 -5.47 -11.86 14.09
C GLN A 225 -5.01 -10.86 15.17
N ALA A 226 -5.82 -10.69 16.21
CA ALA A 226 -5.53 -9.80 17.34
C ALA A 226 -4.97 -10.55 18.57
N HIS A 227 -4.39 -9.77 19.48
CA HIS A 227 -4.03 -10.16 20.87
C HIS A 227 -3.07 -11.35 21.02
N PRO A 228 -1.82 -11.28 20.57
CA PRO A 228 -1.17 -10.20 19.81
C PRO A 228 -1.41 -10.31 18.31
N GLY A 229 -1.08 -9.22 17.57
CA GLY A 229 -1.15 -9.21 16.12
C GLY A 229 -0.23 -10.26 15.50
N ARG A 230 -0.78 -11.19 14.74
CA ARG A 230 -0.05 -12.24 14.00
C ARG A 230 -0.68 -12.41 12.62
N LEU A 231 0.09 -12.89 11.68
CA LEU A 231 -0.45 -13.34 10.40
C LEU A 231 -1.27 -14.62 10.63
N LYS A 232 -2.54 -14.58 10.25
CA LYS A 232 -3.42 -15.74 10.31
C LYS A 232 -3.40 -16.52 9.01
N GLU A 233 -3.60 -15.82 7.89
CA GLU A 233 -3.66 -16.42 6.56
C GLU A 233 -3.31 -15.39 5.48
N ILE A 234 -2.81 -15.86 4.35
CA ILE A 234 -2.68 -15.10 3.11
C ILE A 234 -3.64 -15.71 2.11
N VAL A 235 -4.64 -14.93 1.69
CA VAL A 235 -5.65 -15.37 0.72
C VAL A 235 -5.31 -14.79 -0.65
N ASP A 236 -5.04 -15.67 -1.62
CA ASP A 236 -4.86 -15.28 -3.03
C ASP A 236 -6.22 -14.96 -3.67
N ILE A 237 -6.30 -13.81 -4.33
CA ILE A 237 -7.51 -13.31 -4.99
C ILE A 237 -7.37 -13.45 -6.51
N ASP A 238 -7.74 -14.59 -7.02
CA ASP A 238 -7.74 -14.88 -8.46
C ASP A 238 -9.01 -14.33 -9.13
N LEU A 239 -9.03 -13.00 -9.30
CA LEU A 239 -10.09 -12.29 -10.01
C LEU A 239 -9.52 -11.55 -11.21
N PRO A 240 -10.24 -11.50 -12.34
CA PRO A 240 -9.72 -10.92 -13.59
C PRO A 240 -9.38 -9.43 -13.49
N HIS A 241 -8.39 -9.00 -14.26
CA HIS A 241 -8.04 -7.60 -14.49
C HIS A 241 -8.31 -7.20 -15.95
N PRO A 242 -8.72 -5.95 -16.26
CA PRO A 242 -8.98 -4.88 -15.30
C PRO A 242 -10.27 -5.11 -14.50
N ARG A 243 -10.24 -4.79 -13.21
CA ARG A 243 -11.41 -4.92 -12.34
C ARG A 243 -12.41 -3.80 -12.61
N GLN A 244 -13.70 -4.17 -12.62
CA GLN A 244 -14.83 -3.26 -12.79
C GLN A 244 -15.77 -3.42 -11.60
N ILE A 245 -16.53 -2.39 -11.24
CA ILE A 245 -17.46 -2.43 -10.10
C ILE A 245 -18.44 -3.62 -10.19
N LYS A 246 -18.92 -3.94 -11.40
CA LYS A 246 -19.79 -5.11 -11.65
C LYS A 246 -19.19 -6.45 -11.21
N LEU A 247 -17.88 -6.53 -11.01
CA LEU A 247 -17.23 -7.74 -10.49
C LEU A 247 -17.76 -8.12 -9.10
N ARG A 248 -18.20 -7.13 -8.31
CA ARG A 248 -18.74 -7.35 -6.96
C ARG A 248 -20.03 -8.18 -6.95
N ASP A 249 -20.78 -8.18 -8.04
CA ASP A 249 -22.04 -8.92 -8.19
C ASP A 249 -21.81 -10.38 -8.65
N THR A 250 -20.56 -10.80 -8.82
CA THR A 250 -20.23 -12.14 -9.32
C THR A 250 -20.07 -13.16 -8.20
N ALA A 251 -20.41 -14.43 -8.49
CA ALA A 251 -20.26 -15.53 -7.53
C ALA A 251 -18.80 -15.73 -7.05
N PRO A 252 -17.74 -15.60 -7.87
CA PRO A 252 -16.37 -15.65 -7.38
C PRO A 252 -16.06 -14.58 -6.34
N PHE A 253 -16.48 -13.33 -6.56
CA PHE A 253 -16.28 -12.23 -5.61
C PHE A 253 -17.00 -12.50 -4.27
N THR A 254 -18.25 -12.96 -4.34
CA THR A 254 -19.04 -13.31 -3.15
C THR A 254 -18.39 -14.44 -2.35
N ARG A 255 -17.80 -15.45 -3.01
CA ARG A 255 -17.06 -16.52 -2.32
C ARG A 255 -15.86 -15.99 -1.54
N TYR A 256 -15.04 -15.10 -2.13
CA TYR A 256 -13.91 -14.49 -1.43
C TYR A 256 -14.36 -13.64 -0.24
N THR A 257 -15.42 -12.83 -0.41
CA THR A 257 -15.92 -12.00 0.70
C THR A 257 -16.52 -12.85 1.83
N ALA A 258 -17.17 -13.96 1.54
CA ALA A 258 -17.69 -14.91 2.54
C ALA A 258 -16.53 -15.57 3.30
N HIS A 259 -15.54 -16.10 2.61
CA HIS A 259 -14.36 -16.71 3.22
C HIS A 259 -13.61 -15.74 4.14
N LEU A 260 -13.34 -14.52 3.68
CA LEU A 260 -12.67 -13.50 4.51
C LEU A 260 -13.50 -13.08 5.72
N ARG A 261 -14.85 -13.15 5.65
CA ARG A 261 -15.72 -12.89 6.80
C ARG A 261 -15.59 -13.99 7.84
N GLU A 262 -15.62 -15.26 7.44
CA GLU A 262 -15.40 -16.42 8.33
C GLU A 262 -14.03 -16.34 9.00
N LEU A 263 -12.99 -15.99 8.25
CA LEU A 263 -11.65 -15.78 8.83
C LEU A 263 -11.65 -14.66 9.86
N LEU A 264 -12.35 -13.56 9.59
CA LEU A 264 -12.40 -12.40 10.49
C LEU A 264 -13.16 -12.71 11.79
N GLU A 265 -14.22 -13.50 11.74
CA GLU A 265 -15.01 -13.92 12.91
C GLU A 265 -14.21 -14.82 13.87
N THR A 266 -13.19 -15.46 13.36
CA THR A 266 -12.29 -16.37 14.14
C THR A 266 -10.92 -15.74 14.46
N CYS A 267 -10.75 -14.41 14.30
CA CYS A 267 -9.52 -13.65 14.58
C CYS A 267 -9.39 -13.17 16.02
#